data_eb6e51f6ff737b359220dec45420ff8f
#
_entry.id   eb6e51f6ff737b359220dec45420ff8f
#
_cell.length_a   1.000
_cell.length_b   1.000
_cell.length_c   1.000
_cell.angle_alpha   90.00
_cell.angle_beta   90.00
_cell.angle_gamma   90.00
#
_symmetry.space_group_name_H-M   'P 1'
#
loop_
_entity.id
_entity.type
_entity.pdbx_description
1 polymer ?
#
loop_
_entity_poly.entity_id
_entity_poly.type
_entity_poly.pdbx_seq_one_letter_code
_entity_poly.pdbx_strand_id
1 'polypeptide(L)'
;IDGRGVTFPSGRNHLAGYLWNEAGTRGLLVFAHGMGTGIAYYLPEIHHFAAQGYQVFAFAYSGYQGSTGHFYGFPQAVIDLKHALDFVDDGSRPVILMGHSMGAYAVCAVRQCTDKPVSGIVAYAPFFSSDEAVIAQATGNIPKFGKLLCGLILPMQRILFGRNCSPTAAAGLSRANVPALVLQGSEDVEVTPDGCALYAHRGELADAPVTFRLVQEEESSGHMTVVRKKGSQTVNEDTICQVDAFLDTILRQ
;
A
#
# COMPACT_ATOMS: atom_id res chain seq x y z
N ILE A 1 -17.90 -6.77 -7.00
CA ILE A 1 -17.49 -6.43 -5.62
C ILE A 1 -18.74 -6.50 -4.76
N ASP A 2 -18.70 -7.30 -3.71
CA ASP A 2 -19.84 -7.60 -2.83
C ASP A 2 -19.86 -6.76 -1.53
N GLY A 3 -18.89 -5.89 -1.35
CA GLY A 3 -18.87 -4.92 -0.25
C GLY A 3 -19.92 -3.81 -0.43
N ARG A 4 -20.34 -3.18 0.67
CA ARG A 4 -21.20 -1.99 0.61
C ARG A 4 -20.44 -0.82 -0.01
N GLY A 5 -20.88 -0.39 -1.18
CA GLY A 5 -20.31 0.74 -1.89
C GLY A 5 -20.53 2.08 -1.18
N VAL A 6 -19.51 2.91 -1.18
CA VAL A 6 -19.53 4.30 -0.68
C VAL A 6 -18.77 5.20 -1.64
N THR A 7 -19.02 6.51 -1.54
CA THR A 7 -18.27 7.52 -2.27
C THR A 7 -17.84 8.62 -1.30
N PHE A 8 -16.60 9.07 -1.40
CA PHE A 8 -16.05 10.09 -0.51
C PHE A 8 -15.13 11.08 -1.27
N PRO A 9 -14.95 12.30 -0.77
CA PRO A 9 -14.16 13.33 -1.45
C PRO A 9 -12.65 13.10 -1.30
N SER A 10 -11.89 13.36 -2.36
CA SER A 10 -10.43 13.51 -2.37
C SER A 10 -10.06 14.76 -3.17
N GLY A 11 -9.91 15.90 -2.51
CA GLY A 11 -9.74 17.18 -3.14
C GLY A 11 -10.95 17.55 -4.02
N ARG A 12 -10.70 17.63 -5.35
CA ARG A 12 -11.78 17.88 -6.34
C ARG A 12 -12.43 16.58 -6.87
N ASN A 13 -11.87 15.44 -6.51
CA ASN A 13 -12.31 14.13 -6.98
C ASN A 13 -13.26 13.49 -5.94
N HIS A 14 -14.04 12.50 -6.41
CA HIS A 14 -14.82 11.60 -5.58
C HIS A 14 -14.30 10.20 -5.79
N LEU A 15 -13.92 9.54 -4.71
CA LEU A 15 -13.37 8.19 -4.75
C LEU A 15 -14.45 7.17 -4.41
N ALA A 16 -14.45 6.07 -5.14
CA ALA A 16 -15.25 4.90 -4.83
C ALA A 16 -14.55 4.05 -3.76
N GLY A 17 -15.30 3.62 -2.76
CA GLY A 17 -14.83 2.73 -1.71
C GLY A 17 -15.85 1.66 -1.41
N TYR A 18 -15.42 0.61 -0.70
CA TYR A 18 -16.26 -0.51 -0.31
C TYR A 18 -15.93 -0.93 1.11
N LEU A 19 -16.98 -1.29 1.85
CA LEU A 19 -16.91 -1.75 3.25
C LEU A 19 -17.41 -3.18 3.35
N TRP A 20 -16.66 -3.98 4.09
CA TRP A 20 -17.03 -5.36 4.47
C TRP A 20 -17.03 -5.47 5.98
N ASN A 21 -17.92 -6.32 6.51
CA ASN A 21 -18.04 -6.63 7.93
C ASN A 21 -18.07 -5.37 8.82
N GLU A 22 -18.99 -4.47 8.57
CA GLU A 22 -19.11 -3.18 9.30
C GLU A 22 -19.33 -3.35 10.81
N ALA A 23 -19.87 -4.50 11.24
CA ALA A 23 -20.01 -4.87 12.64
C ALA A 23 -18.72 -5.47 13.26
N GLY A 24 -17.64 -5.57 12.48
CA GLY A 24 -16.36 -6.10 12.95
C GLY A 24 -15.80 -5.29 14.11
N THR A 25 -15.38 -5.96 15.17
CA THR A 25 -14.93 -5.34 16.42
C THR A 25 -13.42 -5.43 16.62
N ARG A 26 -12.73 -6.23 15.79
CA ARG A 26 -11.30 -6.51 15.95
C ARG A 26 -10.41 -5.34 15.55
N GLY A 27 -10.88 -4.46 14.67
CA GLY A 27 -10.18 -3.27 14.19
C GLY A 27 -10.69 -2.85 12.82
N LEU A 28 -10.24 -1.69 12.35
CA LEU A 28 -10.45 -1.20 10.99
C LEU A 28 -9.20 -1.49 10.16
N LEU A 29 -9.34 -2.32 9.11
CA LEU A 29 -8.28 -2.59 8.14
C LEU A 29 -8.56 -1.79 6.87
N VAL A 30 -7.66 -0.87 6.53
CA VAL A 30 -7.72 -0.07 5.31
C VAL A 30 -6.79 -0.66 4.26
N PHE A 31 -7.37 -1.16 3.15
CA PHE A 31 -6.65 -1.84 2.09
C PHE A 31 -6.41 -0.94 0.88
N ALA A 32 -5.14 -0.79 0.49
CA ALA A 32 -4.68 0.03 -0.64
C ALA A 32 -4.15 -0.87 -1.77
N HIS A 33 -4.80 -0.85 -2.94
CA HIS A 33 -4.46 -1.72 -4.08
C HIS A 33 -3.20 -1.27 -4.84
N GLY A 34 -2.59 -2.19 -5.62
CA GLY A 34 -1.47 -1.92 -6.52
C GLY A 34 -1.88 -1.19 -7.81
N MET A 35 -0.90 -0.65 -8.53
CA MET A 35 -1.11 -0.06 -9.85
C MET A 35 -1.48 -1.14 -10.87
N GLY A 36 -2.37 -0.81 -11.81
CA GLY A 36 -2.80 -1.75 -12.86
C GLY A 36 -3.76 -2.84 -12.39
N THR A 37 -3.94 -3.01 -11.08
CA THR A 37 -4.94 -3.89 -10.47
C THR A 37 -6.18 -3.09 -10.05
N GLY A 38 -6.97 -3.63 -9.21
CA GLY A 38 -8.08 -2.94 -8.57
C GLY A 38 -8.53 -3.74 -7.36
N ILE A 39 -9.52 -3.24 -6.64
CA ILE A 39 -10.03 -3.85 -5.42
C ILE A 39 -10.42 -5.32 -5.66
N ALA A 40 -11.03 -5.63 -6.81
CA ALA A 40 -11.50 -6.96 -7.15
C ALA A 40 -10.38 -8.03 -7.14
N TYR A 41 -9.15 -7.64 -7.44
CA TYR A 41 -8.01 -8.56 -7.37
C TYR A 41 -7.75 -9.05 -5.95
N TYR A 42 -7.99 -8.22 -4.94
CA TYR A 42 -7.66 -8.49 -3.53
C TYR A 42 -8.86 -8.99 -2.71
N LEU A 43 -9.97 -9.37 -3.35
CA LEU A 43 -11.15 -9.87 -2.64
C LEU A 43 -10.87 -11.08 -1.74
N PRO A 44 -10.03 -12.07 -2.12
CA PRO A 44 -9.70 -13.15 -1.20
C PRO A 44 -9.06 -12.69 0.12
N GLU A 45 -8.11 -11.75 0.06
CA GLU A 45 -7.47 -11.17 1.26
C GLU A 45 -8.48 -10.34 2.07
N ILE A 46 -9.29 -9.54 1.40
CA ILE A 46 -10.36 -8.74 2.03
C ILE A 46 -11.36 -9.64 2.77
N HIS A 47 -11.82 -10.71 2.13
CA HIS A 47 -12.75 -11.66 2.74
C HIS A 47 -12.10 -12.43 3.89
N HIS A 48 -10.82 -12.80 3.78
CA HIS A 48 -10.06 -13.45 4.83
C HIS A 48 -10.07 -12.60 6.11
N PHE A 49 -9.72 -11.32 6.02
CA PHE A 49 -9.69 -10.44 7.19
C PHE A 49 -11.10 -10.08 7.70
N ALA A 50 -12.08 -9.92 6.81
CA ALA A 50 -13.48 -9.71 7.20
C ALA A 50 -14.01 -10.91 7.99
N ALA A 51 -13.70 -12.14 7.57
CA ALA A 51 -14.07 -13.36 8.27
C ALA A 51 -13.39 -13.48 9.65
N GLN A 52 -12.20 -12.90 9.82
CA GLN A 52 -11.52 -12.84 11.12
C GLN A 52 -12.05 -11.75 12.06
N GLY A 53 -13.08 -11.02 11.68
CA GLY A 53 -13.73 -10.03 12.54
C GLY A 53 -13.22 -8.60 12.39
N TYR A 54 -12.37 -8.30 11.38
CA TYR A 54 -12.03 -6.93 11.03
C TYR A 54 -13.16 -6.28 10.22
N GLN A 55 -13.41 -5.00 10.45
CA GLN A 55 -14.05 -4.18 9.44
C GLN A 55 -12.99 -3.89 8.37
N VAL A 56 -13.28 -4.19 7.11
CA VAL A 56 -12.34 -3.92 6.02
C VAL A 56 -12.88 -2.80 5.13
N PHE A 57 -12.05 -1.81 4.86
CA PHE A 57 -12.32 -0.76 3.90
C PHE A 57 -11.28 -0.79 2.79
N ALA A 58 -11.72 -0.87 1.54
CA ALA A 58 -10.87 -0.74 0.37
C ALA A 58 -11.42 0.36 -0.55
N PHE A 59 -10.54 1.09 -1.22
CA PHE A 59 -10.93 2.19 -2.09
C PHE A 59 -10.14 2.17 -3.40
N ALA A 60 -10.72 2.77 -4.44
CA ALA A 60 -10.09 2.99 -5.73
C ALA A 60 -9.50 4.40 -5.79
N TYR A 61 -8.25 4.52 -6.22
CA TYR A 61 -7.59 5.81 -6.38
C TYR A 61 -8.26 6.69 -7.45
N SER A 62 -7.97 8.00 -7.44
CA SER A 62 -8.41 8.95 -8.47
C SER A 62 -8.17 8.39 -9.88
N GLY A 63 -9.22 8.36 -10.70
CA GLY A 63 -9.17 7.82 -12.06
C GLY A 63 -9.23 6.29 -12.18
N TYR A 64 -9.37 5.55 -11.07
CA TYR A 64 -9.56 4.10 -11.07
C TYR A 64 -11.02 3.74 -10.75
N GLN A 65 -11.50 2.63 -11.28
CA GLN A 65 -12.71 1.85 -10.90
C GLN A 65 -13.86 2.63 -10.24
N GLY A 66 -14.46 3.56 -10.95
CA GLY A 66 -15.61 4.34 -10.44
C GLY A 66 -15.24 5.62 -9.68
N SER A 67 -13.97 5.84 -9.39
CA SER A 67 -13.46 7.12 -8.89
C SER A 67 -13.32 8.13 -10.01
N THR A 68 -13.64 9.39 -9.73
CA THR A 68 -13.50 10.49 -10.70
C THR A 68 -12.06 10.99 -10.80
N GLY A 69 -11.79 11.86 -11.78
CA GLY A 69 -10.49 12.51 -11.97
C GLY A 69 -9.49 11.66 -12.72
N HIS A 70 -8.22 11.95 -12.51
CA HIS A 70 -7.10 11.28 -13.16
C HIS A 70 -6.01 10.96 -12.12
N PHE A 71 -5.26 9.91 -12.37
CA PHE A 71 -4.10 9.54 -11.57
C PHE A 71 -2.84 10.18 -12.17
N TYR A 72 -2.23 11.11 -11.45
CA TYR A 72 -1.08 11.88 -11.95
C TYR A 72 0.28 11.37 -11.45
N GLY A 73 0.30 10.31 -10.66
CA GLY A 73 1.53 9.68 -10.18
C GLY A 73 1.44 9.19 -8.73
N PHE A 74 2.49 8.54 -8.28
CA PHE A 74 2.51 7.86 -6.97
C PHE A 74 2.20 8.75 -5.76
N PRO A 75 2.57 10.04 -5.72
CA PRO A 75 2.15 10.92 -4.61
C PRO A 75 0.63 11.05 -4.49
N GLN A 76 -0.13 10.90 -5.59
CA GLN A 76 -1.59 10.89 -5.56
C GLN A 76 -2.12 9.72 -4.72
N ALA A 77 -1.48 8.55 -4.76
CA ALA A 77 -1.89 7.40 -3.96
C ALA A 77 -1.81 7.70 -2.45
N VAL A 78 -0.77 8.41 -2.01
CA VAL A 78 -0.61 8.82 -0.61
C VAL A 78 -1.69 9.83 -0.20
N ILE A 79 -2.02 10.79 -1.08
CA ILE A 79 -3.05 11.81 -0.83
C ILE A 79 -4.44 11.16 -0.79
N ASP A 80 -4.74 10.26 -1.73
CA ASP A 80 -6.02 9.57 -1.78
C ASP A 80 -6.22 8.66 -0.55
N LEU A 81 -5.16 7.96 -0.11
CA LEU A 81 -5.18 7.18 1.13
C LEU A 81 -5.41 8.06 2.36
N LYS A 82 -4.78 9.25 2.43
CA LYS A 82 -5.06 10.21 3.51
C LYS A 82 -6.55 10.56 3.57
N HIS A 83 -7.17 10.88 2.43
CA HIS A 83 -8.60 11.21 2.40
C HIS A 83 -9.49 9.99 2.68
N ALA A 84 -9.06 8.79 2.30
CA ALA A 84 -9.72 7.54 2.67
C ALA A 84 -9.74 7.35 4.19
N LEU A 85 -8.61 7.60 4.87
CA LEU A 85 -8.51 7.59 6.32
C LEU A 85 -9.38 8.67 6.97
N ASP A 86 -9.38 9.89 6.42
CA ASP A 86 -10.23 10.98 6.92
C ASP A 86 -11.72 10.62 6.85
N PHE A 87 -12.12 9.83 5.86
CA PHE A 87 -13.51 9.40 5.66
C PHE A 87 -13.92 8.23 6.56
N VAL A 88 -13.07 7.19 6.68
CA VAL A 88 -13.49 5.90 7.26
C VAL A 88 -13.15 5.75 8.74
N ASP A 89 -12.12 6.45 9.23
CA ASP A 89 -11.67 6.37 10.61
C ASP A 89 -12.41 7.38 11.49
N ASP A 90 -13.28 6.86 12.35
CA ASP A 90 -14.03 7.62 13.36
C ASP A 90 -13.33 7.67 14.74
N GLY A 91 -12.14 7.09 14.86
CA GLY A 91 -11.36 7.03 16.09
C GLY A 91 -11.86 6.02 17.12
N SER A 92 -12.85 5.20 16.79
CA SER A 92 -13.46 4.25 17.75
C SER A 92 -12.72 2.92 17.88
N ARG A 93 -11.77 2.61 16.96
CA ARG A 93 -11.09 1.31 16.91
C ARG A 93 -9.66 1.42 16.38
N PRO A 94 -8.80 0.41 16.65
CA PRO A 94 -7.46 0.34 16.07
C PRO A 94 -7.51 0.36 14.55
N VAL A 95 -6.69 1.20 13.91
CA VAL A 95 -6.56 1.30 12.45
C VAL A 95 -5.31 0.58 11.99
N ILE A 96 -5.48 -0.36 11.08
CA ILE A 96 -4.39 -1.10 10.43
C ILE A 96 -4.37 -0.74 8.96
N LEU A 97 -3.21 -0.36 8.45
CA LEU A 97 -3.02 -0.09 7.03
C LEU A 97 -2.42 -1.31 6.34
N MET A 98 -2.98 -1.69 5.22
CA MET A 98 -2.46 -2.79 4.41
C MET A 98 -2.42 -2.39 2.95
N GLY A 99 -1.37 -2.79 2.22
CA GLY A 99 -1.31 -2.48 0.80
C GLY A 99 -0.30 -3.34 0.04
N HIS A 100 -0.41 -3.31 -1.28
CA HIS A 100 0.48 -4.00 -2.21
C HIS A 100 1.09 -3.02 -3.22
N SER A 101 2.41 -3.15 -3.51
CA SER A 101 3.09 -2.36 -4.53
C SER A 101 2.89 -0.84 -4.32
N MET A 102 2.25 -0.13 -5.24
CA MET A 102 1.87 1.28 -5.08
C MET A 102 1.08 1.52 -3.78
N GLY A 103 0.14 0.65 -3.45
CA GLY A 103 -0.62 0.72 -2.20
C GLY A 103 0.25 0.50 -0.97
N ALA A 104 1.23 -0.42 -1.06
CA ALA A 104 2.20 -0.64 0.00
C ALA A 104 3.11 0.58 0.24
N TYR A 105 3.55 1.23 -0.82
CA TYR A 105 4.24 2.52 -0.71
C TYR A 105 3.35 3.57 -0.03
N ALA A 106 2.09 3.68 -0.46
CA ALA A 106 1.17 4.67 0.10
C ALA A 106 0.95 4.46 1.61
N VAL A 107 0.71 3.21 2.07
CA VAL A 107 0.50 2.93 3.50
C VAL A 107 1.75 3.19 4.33
N CYS A 108 2.95 2.92 3.79
CA CYS A 108 4.20 3.26 4.47
C CYS A 108 4.43 4.77 4.55
N ALA A 109 4.10 5.53 3.49
CA ALA A 109 4.44 6.94 3.36
C ALA A 109 3.39 7.90 3.99
N VAL A 110 2.13 7.47 4.15
CA VAL A 110 0.99 8.36 4.47
C VAL A 110 1.15 9.16 5.76
N ARG A 111 1.89 8.64 6.75
CA ARG A 111 2.14 9.35 8.01
C ARG A 111 2.92 10.65 7.86
N GLN A 112 3.51 10.91 6.72
CA GLN A 112 4.09 12.22 6.40
C GLN A 112 3.03 13.27 6.02
N CYS A 113 1.82 12.82 5.67
CA CYS A 113 0.73 13.67 5.17
C CYS A 113 -0.46 13.75 6.14
N THR A 114 -0.48 12.95 7.23
CA THR A 114 -1.56 12.94 8.22
C THR A 114 -1.03 12.62 9.61
N ASP A 115 -1.70 13.16 10.64
CA ASP A 115 -1.44 12.84 12.05
C ASP A 115 -2.45 11.82 12.61
N LYS A 116 -3.37 11.29 11.79
CA LYS A 116 -4.30 10.25 12.23
C LYS A 116 -3.53 9.05 12.78
N PRO A 117 -3.89 8.55 13.98
CA PRO A 117 -3.21 7.43 14.57
C PRO A 117 -3.42 6.16 13.74
N VAL A 118 -2.39 5.33 13.66
CA VAL A 118 -2.46 3.98 13.10
C VAL A 118 -1.86 3.02 14.12
N SER A 119 -2.36 1.78 14.18
CA SER A 119 -1.93 0.77 15.14
C SER A 119 -0.94 -0.22 14.55
N GLY A 120 -0.90 -0.33 13.22
CA GLY A 120 0.02 -1.21 12.52
C GLY A 120 -0.03 -1.05 11.01
N ILE A 121 1.03 -1.51 10.33
CA ILE A 121 1.17 -1.41 8.88
C ILE A 121 1.64 -2.77 8.32
N VAL A 122 0.97 -3.24 7.26
CA VAL A 122 1.39 -4.41 6.46
C VAL A 122 1.62 -3.97 5.02
N ALA A 123 2.81 -4.17 4.51
CA ALA A 123 3.21 -3.72 3.19
C ALA A 123 3.79 -4.88 2.35
N TYR A 124 3.12 -5.23 1.26
CA TYR A 124 3.59 -6.22 0.29
C TYR A 124 4.32 -5.53 -0.86
N ALA A 125 5.59 -5.79 -1.02
CA ALA A 125 6.44 -5.26 -2.07
C ALA A 125 6.39 -3.72 -2.23
N PRO A 126 6.59 -2.93 -1.14
CA PRO A 126 6.62 -1.48 -1.24
C PRO A 126 7.89 -0.99 -1.92
N PHE A 127 7.79 0.00 -2.80
CA PHE A 127 8.97 0.74 -3.23
C PHE A 127 9.32 1.86 -2.22
N PHE A 128 10.58 2.32 -2.27
CA PHE A 128 11.11 3.28 -1.32
C PHE A 128 10.52 4.69 -1.49
N SER A 129 10.47 5.17 -2.74
CA SER A 129 9.97 6.52 -3.07
C SER A 129 9.33 6.59 -4.45
N SER A 130 8.47 7.60 -4.65
CA SER A 130 7.90 7.90 -5.96
C SER A 130 8.98 8.11 -7.03
N ASP A 131 10.04 8.85 -6.70
CA ASP A 131 11.10 9.20 -7.63
C ASP A 131 11.85 7.94 -8.09
N GLU A 132 12.24 7.07 -7.17
CA GLU A 132 12.93 5.80 -7.52
C GLU A 132 12.04 4.86 -8.33
N ALA A 133 10.76 4.75 -7.98
CA ALA A 133 9.82 3.92 -8.75
C ALA A 133 9.64 4.44 -10.18
N VAL A 134 9.52 5.77 -10.38
CA VAL A 134 9.44 6.38 -11.71
C VAL A 134 10.72 6.12 -12.50
N ILE A 135 11.90 6.29 -11.87
CA ILE A 135 13.18 6.04 -12.51
C ILE A 135 13.31 4.56 -12.92
N ALA A 136 13.02 3.64 -12.00
CA ALA A 136 13.11 2.20 -12.26
C ALA A 136 12.19 1.77 -13.41
N GLN A 137 10.93 2.20 -13.40
CA GLN A 137 9.96 1.87 -14.46
C GLN A 137 10.33 2.50 -15.80
N ALA A 138 10.74 3.77 -15.80
CA ALA A 138 11.10 4.46 -17.05
C ALA A 138 12.36 3.87 -17.67
N THR A 139 13.38 3.56 -16.87
CA THR A 139 14.64 3.01 -17.37
C THR A 139 14.54 1.52 -17.71
N GLY A 140 13.74 0.75 -16.97
CA GLY A 140 13.47 -0.65 -17.25
C GLY A 140 12.65 -0.86 -18.52
N ASN A 141 11.56 -0.10 -18.69
CA ASN A 141 10.64 -0.26 -19.82
C ASN A 141 11.08 0.48 -21.09
N ILE A 142 11.79 1.62 -20.96
CA ILE A 142 12.22 2.47 -22.09
C ILE A 142 13.68 2.88 -21.91
N PRO A 143 14.66 1.94 -21.99
CA PRO A 143 16.05 2.21 -21.59
C PRO A 143 16.69 3.41 -22.31
N LYS A 144 16.40 3.59 -23.62
CA LYS A 144 16.99 4.66 -24.43
C LYS A 144 16.47 6.06 -24.09
N PHE A 145 15.21 6.18 -23.69
CA PHE A 145 14.52 7.45 -23.44
C PHE A 145 14.12 7.64 -21.98
N GLY A 146 14.28 6.62 -21.15
CA GLY A 146 13.82 6.63 -19.74
C GLY A 146 14.37 7.81 -18.95
N LYS A 147 15.67 8.13 -19.09
CA LYS A 147 16.30 9.28 -18.42
C LYS A 147 15.68 10.61 -18.84
N LEU A 148 15.38 10.79 -20.14
CA LEU A 148 14.71 12.00 -20.65
C LEU A 148 13.28 12.08 -20.09
N LEU A 149 12.56 10.97 -20.06
CA LEU A 149 11.21 10.91 -19.53
C LEU A 149 11.17 11.24 -18.03
N CYS A 150 12.12 10.75 -17.23
CA CYS A 150 12.28 11.14 -15.83
C CYS A 150 12.49 12.63 -15.67
N GLY A 151 13.31 13.24 -16.55
CA GLY A 151 13.56 14.70 -16.58
C GLY A 151 12.31 15.55 -16.80
N LEU A 152 11.22 14.96 -17.33
CA LEU A 152 9.92 15.60 -17.50
C LEU A 152 8.95 15.26 -16.37
N ILE A 153 8.87 13.98 -16.00
CA ILE A 153 7.87 13.49 -15.02
C ILE A 153 8.18 14.03 -13.62
N LEU A 154 9.44 13.96 -13.16
CA LEU A 154 9.78 14.37 -11.79
C LEU A 154 9.51 15.85 -11.50
N PRO A 155 9.91 16.82 -12.38
CA PRO A 155 9.52 18.22 -12.20
C PRO A 155 8.01 18.43 -12.26
N MET A 156 7.29 17.72 -13.14
CA MET A 156 5.83 17.78 -13.21
C MET A 156 5.19 17.34 -11.90
N GLN A 157 5.63 16.24 -11.30
CA GLN A 157 5.15 15.80 -9.99
C GLN A 157 5.38 16.86 -8.90
N ARG A 158 6.55 17.52 -8.90
CA ARG A 158 6.84 18.60 -7.95
C ARG A 158 5.90 19.80 -8.11
N ILE A 159 5.53 20.14 -9.34
CA ILE A 159 4.56 21.21 -9.62
C ILE A 159 3.16 20.80 -9.16
N LEU A 160 2.73 19.56 -9.45
CA LEU A 160 1.38 19.08 -9.14
C LEU A 160 1.15 18.83 -7.65
N PHE A 161 2.15 18.29 -6.96
CA PHE A 161 1.99 17.82 -5.57
C PHE A 161 2.71 18.68 -4.54
N GLY A 162 3.56 19.62 -4.97
CA GLY A 162 4.27 20.53 -4.07
C GLY A 162 5.02 19.79 -2.96
N ARG A 163 4.69 20.08 -1.69
CA ARG A 163 5.34 19.44 -0.52
C ARG A 163 5.07 17.94 -0.41
N ASN A 164 4.02 17.45 -1.05
CA ASN A 164 3.63 16.05 -1.03
C ASN A 164 4.22 15.25 -2.20
N CYS A 165 5.15 15.82 -2.96
CA CYS A 165 5.70 15.17 -4.16
C CYS A 165 6.69 14.05 -3.87
N SER A 166 7.33 14.06 -2.69
CA SER A 166 8.44 13.15 -2.41
C SER A 166 8.38 12.52 -1.01
N PRO A 167 7.21 12.05 -0.52
CA PRO A 167 7.22 11.26 0.70
C PRO A 167 7.96 9.94 0.43
N THR A 168 8.83 9.53 1.37
CA THR A 168 9.47 8.21 1.30
C THR A 168 8.79 7.23 2.24
N ALA A 169 8.77 5.95 1.88
CA ALA A 169 8.22 4.90 2.73
C ALA A 169 8.95 4.84 4.09
N ALA A 170 10.29 4.95 4.06
CA ALA A 170 11.08 4.92 5.29
C ALA A 170 10.75 6.08 6.25
N ALA A 171 10.69 7.33 5.75
CA ALA A 171 10.36 8.48 6.59
C ALA A 171 8.92 8.40 7.14
N GLY A 172 7.98 7.85 6.38
CA GLY A 172 6.62 7.62 6.84
C GLY A 172 6.53 6.57 7.95
N LEU A 173 7.24 5.45 7.81
CA LEU A 173 7.33 4.40 8.84
C LEU A 173 8.03 4.91 10.11
N SER A 174 9.15 5.63 9.98
CA SER A 174 9.83 6.25 11.13
C SER A 174 8.92 7.22 11.88
N ARG A 175 8.14 8.04 11.15
CA ARG A 175 7.17 8.97 11.75
C ARG A 175 5.99 8.24 12.38
N ALA A 176 5.52 7.13 11.77
CA ALA A 176 4.46 6.32 12.33
C ALA A 176 4.86 5.73 13.67
N ASN A 177 6.09 5.23 13.75
CA ASN A 177 6.68 4.57 14.93
C ASN A 177 5.75 3.52 15.55
N VAL A 178 5.09 2.73 14.70
CA VAL A 178 4.19 1.63 15.07
C VAL A 178 4.71 0.32 14.47
N PRO A 179 4.31 -0.85 15.00
CA PRO A 179 4.68 -2.12 14.40
C PRO A 179 4.35 -2.15 12.90
N ALA A 180 5.32 -2.54 12.08
CA ALA A 180 5.13 -2.70 10.64
C ALA A 180 5.75 -4.02 10.17
N LEU A 181 5.06 -4.70 9.23
CA LEU A 181 5.53 -5.89 8.53
C LEU A 181 5.69 -5.57 7.05
N VAL A 182 6.90 -5.70 6.55
CA VAL A 182 7.23 -5.52 5.13
C VAL A 182 7.60 -6.88 4.54
N LEU A 183 6.82 -7.34 3.58
CA LEU A 183 7.01 -8.59 2.84
C LEU A 183 7.53 -8.25 1.43
N GLN A 184 8.71 -8.77 1.07
CA GLN A 184 9.34 -8.54 -0.23
C GLN A 184 9.63 -9.88 -0.89
N GLY A 185 9.19 -10.08 -2.13
CA GLY A 185 9.54 -11.25 -2.91
C GLY A 185 11.00 -11.20 -3.37
N SER A 186 11.75 -12.31 -3.22
CA SER A 186 13.15 -12.38 -3.62
C SER A 186 13.35 -12.33 -5.14
N GLU A 187 12.36 -12.76 -5.91
CA GLU A 187 12.34 -12.79 -7.38
C GLU A 187 11.45 -11.69 -7.96
N ASP A 188 11.18 -10.63 -7.20
CA ASP A 188 10.40 -9.49 -7.65
C ASP A 188 11.19 -8.68 -8.69
N VAL A 189 10.69 -8.69 -9.93
CA VAL A 189 11.33 -8.00 -11.07
C VAL A 189 10.75 -6.60 -11.31
N GLU A 190 9.62 -6.24 -10.68
CA GLU A 190 8.97 -4.94 -10.81
C GLU A 190 9.46 -3.95 -9.74
N VAL A 191 9.52 -4.42 -8.49
CA VAL A 191 10.07 -3.70 -7.34
C VAL A 191 11.21 -4.54 -6.79
N THR A 192 12.37 -4.40 -7.44
CA THR A 192 13.51 -5.30 -7.20
C THR A 192 14.08 -5.13 -5.79
N PRO A 193 14.34 -6.24 -5.06
CA PRO A 193 14.81 -6.22 -3.66
C PRO A 193 16.06 -5.40 -3.43
N ASP A 194 16.98 -5.38 -4.40
CA ASP A 194 18.26 -4.65 -4.35
C ASP A 194 18.22 -3.31 -5.11
N GLY A 195 17.03 -2.91 -5.60
CA GLY A 195 16.82 -1.69 -6.38
C GLY A 195 15.88 -0.71 -5.69
N CYS A 196 14.71 -0.46 -6.30
CA CYS A 196 13.76 0.54 -5.80
C CYS A 196 12.87 0.07 -4.63
N ALA A 197 12.98 -1.20 -4.19
CA ALA A 197 12.21 -1.69 -3.05
C ALA A 197 12.61 -1.00 -1.74
N LEU A 198 11.64 -0.79 -0.86
CA LEU A 198 11.93 -0.36 0.52
C LEU A 198 12.88 -1.34 1.22
N TYR A 199 12.87 -2.61 0.84
CA TYR A 199 13.77 -3.63 1.36
C TYR A 199 15.26 -3.29 1.15
N ALA A 200 15.63 -2.65 0.03
CA ALA A 200 17.00 -2.17 -0.21
C ALA A 200 17.43 -1.13 0.82
N HIS A 201 16.48 -0.34 1.32
CA HIS A 201 16.67 0.75 2.29
C HIS A 201 16.40 0.36 3.75
N ARG A 202 16.30 -0.93 4.06
CA ARG A 202 15.95 -1.42 5.40
C ARG A 202 16.88 -0.93 6.51
N GLY A 203 18.13 -0.61 6.17
CA GLY A 203 19.09 -0.04 7.11
C GLY A 203 18.68 1.33 7.68
N GLU A 204 17.89 2.11 6.94
CA GLU A 204 17.36 3.41 7.40
C GLU A 204 16.29 3.25 8.50
N LEU A 205 15.78 2.03 8.69
CA LEU A 205 14.72 1.68 9.63
C LEU A 205 15.21 0.75 10.76
N ALA A 206 16.51 0.67 10.98
CA ALA A 206 17.10 -0.22 12.00
C ALA A 206 16.57 0.06 13.42
N ASP A 207 16.25 1.32 13.73
CA ASP A 207 15.73 1.76 15.04
C ASP A 207 14.18 1.87 15.06
N ALA A 208 13.50 1.57 13.95
CA ALA A 208 12.04 1.59 13.86
C ALA A 208 11.45 0.19 14.14
N PRO A 209 10.20 0.09 14.63
CA PRO A 209 9.55 -1.19 14.90
C PRO A 209 9.06 -1.87 13.62
N VAL A 210 9.97 -2.04 12.64
CA VAL A 210 9.69 -2.60 11.32
C VAL A 210 10.33 -3.98 11.18
N THR A 211 9.52 -4.96 10.86
CA THR A 211 9.98 -6.32 10.53
C THR A 211 10.01 -6.49 9.02
N PHE A 212 11.19 -6.81 8.49
CA PHE A 212 11.35 -7.16 7.08
C PHE A 212 11.38 -8.67 6.89
N ARG A 213 10.67 -9.17 5.88
CA ARG A 213 10.66 -10.57 5.46
C ARG A 213 10.94 -10.65 3.97
N LEU A 214 12.01 -11.34 3.60
CA LEU A 214 12.27 -11.72 2.21
C LEU A 214 11.61 -13.08 1.96
N VAL A 215 10.58 -13.08 1.10
CA VAL A 215 9.82 -14.27 0.72
C VAL A 215 10.59 -14.98 -0.39
N GLN A 216 11.05 -16.21 -0.12
CA GLN A 216 11.91 -17.00 -1.00
C GLN A 216 11.24 -18.26 -1.53
N GLU A 217 10.04 -18.58 -1.05
CA GLU A 217 9.24 -19.70 -1.53
C GLU A 217 8.93 -19.50 -3.03
N GLU A 218 9.26 -20.48 -3.86
CA GLU A 218 9.28 -20.40 -5.32
C GLU A 218 7.97 -19.84 -5.92
N GLU A 219 6.81 -20.27 -5.40
CA GLU A 219 5.50 -19.82 -5.88
C GLU A 219 5.05 -18.48 -5.29
N SER A 220 5.79 -17.90 -4.34
CA SER A 220 5.44 -16.71 -3.57
C SER A 220 6.46 -15.57 -3.70
N SER A 221 7.58 -15.79 -4.37
CA SER A 221 8.76 -14.90 -4.39
C SER A 221 8.68 -13.76 -5.41
N GLY A 222 7.68 -13.69 -6.27
CA GLY A 222 7.53 -12.63 -7.28
C GLY A 222 6.65 -11.47 -6.80
N HIS A 223 6.55 -10.41 -7.62
CA HIS A 223 5.82 -9.19 -7.30
C HIS A 223 4.36 -9.42 -6.93
N MET A 224 3.62 -10.09 -7.81
CA MET A 224 2.20 -10.41 -7.57
C MET A 224 2.05 -11.64 -6.66
N THR A 225 3.00 -12.57 -6.74
CA THR A 225 2.90 -13.84 -6.03
C THR A 225 3.16 -13.73 -4.54
N VAL A 226 3.81 -12.67 -4.07
CA VAL A 226 3.92 -12.38 -2.63
C VAL A 226 2.55 -12.18 -1.97
N VAL A 227 1.54 -11.73 -2.73
CA VAL A 227 0.16 -11.60 -2.26
C VAL A 227 -0.64 -12.87 -2.55
N ARG A 228 -0.51 -13.42 -3.78
CA ARG A 228 -1.30 -14.55 -4.24
C ARG A 228 -0.54 -15.40 -5.24
N LYS A 229 -0.42 -16.70 -4.98
CA LYS A 229 0.23 -17.65 -5.89
C LYS A 229 -0.43 -17.62 -7.28
N LYS A 230 0.36 -17.83 -8.30
CA LYS A 230 -0.10 -17.78 -9.69
C LYS A 230 -1.26 -18.75 -9.93
N GLY A 231 -2.37 -18.23 -10.47
CA GLY A 231 -3.56 -19.03 -10.78
C GLY A 231 -4.44 -19.37 -9.56
N SER A 232 -4.04 -19.03 -8.36
CA SER A 232 -4.85 -19.25 -7.14
C SER A 232 -6.02 -18.25 -7.07
N GLN A 233 -7.14 -18.71 -6.52
CA GLN A 233 -8.29 -17.89 -6.13
C GLN A 233 -8.39 -17.69 -4.62
N THR A 234 -7.44 -18.25 -3.87
CA THR A 234 -7.36 -18.15 -2.41
C THR A 234 -6.16 -17.29 -2.00
N VAL A 235 -6.09 -16.89 -0.74
CA VAL A 235 -4.95 -16.19 -0.15
C VAL A 235 -3.66 -16.99 -0.31
N ASN A 236 -2.53 -16.32 -0.32
CA ASN A 236 -1.23 -16.99 -0.30
C ASN A 236 -0.91 -17.45 1.13
N GLU A 237 -0.92 -18.77 1.35
CA GLU A 237 -0.70 -19.36 2.66
C GLU A 237 0.70 -19.07 3.23
N ASP A 238 1.72 -18.95 2.38
CA ASP A 238 3.10 -18.69 2.82
C ASP A 238 3.27 -17.30 3.45
N THR A 239 2.47 -16.34 3.04
CA THR A 239 2.54 -14.96 3.50
C THR A 239 1.41 -14.60 4.46
N ILE A 240 0.17 -15.08 4.25
CA ILE A 240 -0.99 -14.70 5.06
C ILE A 240 -0.85 -15.16 6.52
N CYS A 241 -0.26 -16.33 6.77
CA CYS A 241 -0.03 -16.80 8.14
C CYS A 241 0.94 -15.88 8.91
N GLN A 242 1.92 -15.30 8.24
CA GLN A 242 2.85 -14.33 8.84
C GLN A 242 2.12 -13.01 9.16
N VAL A 243 1.21 -12.59 8.28
CA VAL A 243 0.38 -11.40 8.50
C VAL A 243 -0.59 -11.62 9.65
N ASP A 244 -1.28 -12.75 9.69
CA ASP A 244 -2.21 -13.09 10.78
C ASP A 244 -1.48 -13.08 12.14
N ALA A 245 -0.33 -13.76 12.23
CA ALA A 245 0.49 -13.77 13.44
C ALA A 245 0.94 -12.36 13.84
N PHE A 246 1.32 -11.51 12.88
CA PHE A 246 1.71 -10.12 13.13
C PHE A 246 0.53 -9.29 13.65
N LEU A 247 -0.64 -9.40 13.02
CA LEU A 247 -1.86 -8.69 13.44
C LEU A 247 -2.30 -9.09 14.86
N ASP A 248 -2.16 -10.36 15.22
CA ASP A 248 -2.43 -10.84 16.58
C ASP A 248 -1.52 -10.18 17.62
N THR A 249 -0.28 -9.86 17.28
CA THR A 249 0.63 -9.16 18.21
C THR A 249 0.23 -7.70 18.44
N ILE A 250 -0.30 -7.02 17.43
CA ILE A 250 -0.74 -5.62 17.52
C ILE A 250 -1.95 -5.48 18.44
N LEU A 251 -2.91 -6.41 18.35
CA LEU A 251 -4.18 -6.31 19.06
C LEU A 251 -4.12 -6.79 20.52
N ARG A 252 -3.00 -7.38 20.95
CA ARG A 252 -2.77 -7.78 22.36
C ARG A 252 -2.09 -6.70 23.20
N GLN A 253 -1.65 -5.60 22.58
CA GLN A 253 -1.08 -4.44 23.25
C GLN A 253 -2.18 -3.44 23.63
#